data_73c29a84f40c6b0821e097ce4f51f087
#
_entry.id   73c29a84f40c6b0821e097ce4f51f087
#
_cell.length_a   1.000
_cell.length_b   1.000
_cell.length_c   1.000
_cell.angle_alpha   90.00
_cell.angle_beta   90.00
_cell.angle_gamma   90.00
#
_symmetry.space_group_name_H-M   'P 1'
#
loop_
_entity.id
_entity.type
_entity.pdbx_description
1 polymer ?
#
loop_
_entity_poly.entity_id
_entity_poly.type
_entity_poly.pdbx_seq_one_letter_code
_entity_poly.pdbx_strand_id
1 'polypeptide(L)'
;ALLEPVSLASGDVLFEEGAPATRSFNLIEGCLKLYKLLPDGRRLVTDFLYPGDFLGLADKDHYTCTAEAVGAATLCRFERSALDDLVQRQSCLEGHLLDRARAELADGRSQLLLLGHKTARERVASFILTQSARAVQRGLSASPVETPMRRVDIADHLGLTTETVSRTLTGLTADGMIGVEAGRRIIIRETDQLAALAAGHKFHKFIKN
;
A
#
# COMPACT_ATOMS: atom_id res chain seq x y z
N ALA A 1 -4.38 12.45 26.40
CA ALA A 1 -3.88 11.29 25.67
C ALA A 1 -2.42 11.53 25.39
N LEU A 2 -1.57 10.72 25.95
CA LEU A 2 -0.13 10.82 25.74
C LEU A 2 0.18 10.21 24.37
N LEU A 3 0.53 11.08 23.40
CA LEU A 3 1.08 10.67 22.13
C LEU A 3 2.53 10.24 22.39
N GLU A 4 2.83 8.97 22.21
CA GLU A 4 4.20 8.49 22.34
C GLU A 4 4.79 8.23 20.96
N PRO A 5 5.92 8.89 20.62
CA PRO A 5 6.60 8.61 19.36
C PRO A 5 7.22 7.21 19.41
N VAL A 6 7.12 6.51 18.29
CA VAL A 6 7.75 5.21 18.03
C VAL A 6 8.59 5.35 16.78
N SER A 7 9.89 5.02 16.88
CA SER A 7 10.80 4.99 15.73
C SER A 7 11.15 3.55 15.39
N LEU A 8 11.13 3.23 14.12
CA LEU A 8 11.43 1.91 13.57
C LEU A 8 12.57 2.02 12.56
N ALA A 9 13.50 1.08 12.61
CA ALA A 9 14.46 0.85 11.54
C ALA A 9 13.84 -0.02 10.42
N SER A 10 14.51 -0.10 9.28
CA SER A 10 14.07 -0.96 8.18
C SER A 10 14.01 -2.43 8.61
N GLY A 11 12.86 -3.05 8.45
CA GLY A 11 12.60 -4.45 8.79
C GLY A 11 12.11 -4.67 10.22
N ASP A 12 12.04 -3.60 11.06
CA ASP A 12 11.47 -3.72 12.40
C ASP A 12 9.95 -4.01 12.30
N VAL A 13 9.50 -4.93 13.15
CA VAL A 13 8.08 -5.29 13.29
C VAL A 13 7.45 -4.41 14.36
N LEU A 14 6.38 -3.70 13.99
CA LEU A 14 5.61 -2.86 14.91
C LEU A 14 4.68 -3.70 15.78
N PHE A 15 3.98 -4.64 15.18
CA PHE A 15 3.16 -5.66 15.83
C PHE A 15 3.02 -6.89 14.92
N GLU A 16 2.74 -8.04 15.53
CA GLU A 16 2.55 -9.32 14.85
C GLU A 16 1.07 -9.68 14.76
N GLU A 17 0.69 -10.43 13.71
CA GLU A 17 -0.65 -11.03 13.58
C GLU A 17 -0.95 -11.91 14.81
N GLY A 18 -2.13 -11.76 15.39
CA GLY A 18 -2.57 -12.50 16.58
C GLY A 18 -2.12 -11.92 17.92
N ALA A 19 -1.24 -10.90 17.93
CA ALA A 19 -0.92 -10.20 19.17
C ALA A 19 -2.12 -9.36 19.66
N PRO A 20 -2.27 -9.12 20.99
CA PRO A 20 -3.34 -8.30 21.54
C PRO A 20 -3.34 -6.88 20.97
N ALA A 21 -4.47 -6.45 20.39
CA ALA A 21 -4.63 -5.13 19.76
C ALA A 21 -4.99 -4.05 20.79
N THR A 22 -4.09 -3.82 21.75
CA THR A 22 -4.27 -2.81 22.81
C THR A 22 -3.92 -1.40 22.37
N ARG A 23 -3.30 -1.24 21.20
CA ARG A 23 -2.76 0.04 20.72
C ARG A 23 -3.15 0.30 19.27
N SER A 24 -3.29 1.57 18.96
CA SER A 24 -3.43 2.09 17.60
C SER A 24 -2.28 3.03 17.28
N PHE A 25 -2.00 3.21 15.99
CA PHE A 25 -0.86 4.00 15.55
C PHE A 25 -1.26 4.91 14.39
N ASN A 26 -0.62 6.07 14.30
CA ASN A 26 -0.65 6.93 13.12
C ASN A 26 0.75 7.04 12.55
N LEU A 27 0.92 6.76 11.26
CA LEU A 27 2.20 6.88 10.58
C LEU A 27 2.48 8.34 10.27
N ILE A 28 3.61 8.86 10.75
CA ILE A 28 4.06 10.26 10.58
C ILE A 28 5.05 10.36 9.44
N GLU A 29 6.02 9.43 9.39
CA GLU A 29 7.06 9.40 8.35
C GLU A 29 7.39 7.97 7.97
N GLY A 30 7.85 7.76 6.73
CA GLY A 30 8.28 6.47 6.24
C GLY A 30 7.19 5.69 5.52
N CYS A 31 7.36 4.38 5.48
CA CYS A 31 6.44 3.45 4.84
C CYS A 31 6.41 2.14 5.63
N LEU A 32 5.22 1.62 5.89
CA LEU A 32 5.02 0.28 6.46
C LEU A 32 4.38 -0.63 5.41
N LYS A 33 4.55 -1.93 5.59
CA LYS A 33 3.78 -2.96 4.90
C LYS A 33 2.98 -3.75 5.92
N LEU A 34 1.75 -4.07 5.55
CA LEU A 34 0.91 -5.02 6.26
C LEU A 34 0.94 -6.35 5.52
N TYR A 35 1.15 -7.45 6.23
CA TYR A 35 1.19 -8.76 5.58
C TYR A 35 0.65 -9.88 6.48
N LYS A 36 0.27 -10.97 5.82
CA LYS A 36 -0.06 -12.24 6.45
C LYS A 36 0.93 -13.31 6.01
N LEU A 37 1.23 -14.24 6.93
CA LEU A 37 1.97 -15.44 6.63
C LEU A 37 0.99 -16.61 6.46
N LEU A 38 1.13 -17.32 5.35
CA LEU A 38 0.42 -18.57 5.15
C LEU A 38 1.15 -19.70 5.88
N PRO A 39 0.44 -20.81 6.23
CA PRO A 39 1.07 -21.94 6.93
C PRO A 39 2.26 -22.57 6.21
N ASP A 40 2.35 -22.41 4.89
CA ASP A 40 3.46 -22.89 4.05
C ASP A 40 4.63 -21.90 3.96
N GLY A 41 4.58 -20.80 4.70
CA GLY A 41 5.63 -19.77 4.75
C GLY A 41 5.54 -18.71 3.64
N ARG A 42 4.59 -18.83 2.70
CA ARG A 42 4.35 -17.75 1.73
C ARG A 42 3.80 -16.52 2.44
N ARG A 43 4.21 -15.35 1.99
CA ARG A 43 3.76 -14.07 2.50
C ARG A 43 2.82 -13.39 1.50
N LEU A 44 1.72 -12.84 2.02
CA LEU A 44 0.83 -11.96 1.26
C LEU A 44 0.91 -10.57 1.87
N VAL A 45 1.47 -9.62 1.14
CA VAL A 45 1.40 -8.21 1.52
C VAL A 45 0.02 -7.67 1.16
N THR A 46 -0.77 -7.33 2.17
CA THR A 46 -2.13 -6.85 1.98
C THR A 46 -2.17 -5.37 1.62
N ASP A 47 -1.31 -4.55 2.23
CA ASP A 47 -1.23 -3.12 1.93
C ASP A 47 0.15 -2.52 2.23
N PHE A 48 0.39 -1.30 1.68
CA PHE A 48 1.49 -0.40 2.03
C PHE A 48 0.90 0.87 2.61
N LEU A 49 1.42 1.28 3.77
CA LEU A 49 0.95 2.45 4.50
C LEU A 49 1.95 3.59 4.42
N TYR A 50 1.41 4.79 4.40
CA TYR A 50 2.15 6.04 4.22
C TYR A 50 1.78 7.07 5.28
N PRO A 51 2.51 8.20 5.38
CA PRO A 51 2.19 9.25 6.32
C PRO A 51 0.72 9.68 6.25
N GLY A 52 0.07 9.74 7.42
CA GLY A 52 -1.35 10.01 7.60
C GLY A 52 -2.22 8.76 7.71
N ASP A 53 -1.70 7.57 7.41
CA ASP A 53 -2.44 6.32 7.59
C ASP A 53 -2.47 5.89 9.06
N PHE A 54 -3.62 5.32 9.47
CA PHE A 54 -3.81 4.74 10.79
C PHE A 54 -3.74 3.22 10.74
N LEU A 55 -3.26 2.62 11.84
CA LEU A 55 -3.15 1.17 12.02
C LEU A 55 -3.82 0.75 13.33
N GLY A 56 -4.36 -0.48 13.37
CA GLY A 56 -4.94 -1.07 14.56
C GLY A 56 -6.33 -0.53 14.92
N LEU A 57 -7.00 0.21 14.02
CA LEU A 57 -8.35 0.71 14.24
C LEU A 57 -9.43 -0.34 14.01
N ALA A 58 -9.27 -1.16 12.97
CA ALA A 58 -10.26 -2.17 12.56
C ALA A 58 -10.16 -3.47 13.37
N ASP A 59 -9.01 -3.68 14.02
CA ASP A 59 -8.76 -4.88 14.83
C ASP A 59 -9.54 -4.81 16.16
N LYS A 60 -10.27 -5.87 16.49
CA LYS A 60 -11.08 -5.89 17.72
C LYS A 60 -10.24 -6.25 18.95
N ASP A 61 -9.83 -7.48 19.06
CA ASP A 61 -9.10 -7.99 20.22
C ASP A 61 -7.64 -8.32 19.90
N HIS A 62 -7.36 -8.68 18.64
CA HIS A 62 -6.03 -9.09 18.17
C HIS A 62 -5.76 -8.46 16.81
N TYR A 63 -4.52 -8.13 16.55
CA TYR A 63 -4.12 -7.66 15.22
C TYR A 63 -4.36 -8.74 14.17
N THR A 64 -4.96 -8.36 13.05
CA THR A 64 -5.34 -9.29 11.98
C THR A 64 -4.24 -9.48 10.93
N CYS A 65 -3.14 -8.74 11.04
CA CYS A 65 -1.96 -8.83 10.16
C CYS A 65 -0.70 -8.42 10.94
N THR A 66 0.46 -8.67 10.35
CA THR A 66 1.74 -8.15 10.86
C THR A 66 2.08 -6.84 10.16
N ALA A 67 2.55 -5.84 10.91
CA ALA A 67 3.04 -4.56 10.39
C ALA A 67 4.55 -4.47 10.53
N GLU A 68 5.26 -4.20 9.42
CA GLU A 68 6.74 -4.14 9.33
C GLU A 68 7.18 -2.88 8.58
N ALA A 69 8.23 -2.23 9.08
CA ALA A 69 8.81 -1.06 8.45
C ALA A 69 9.58 -1.41 7.16
N VAL A 70 9.21 -0.75 6.05
CA VAL A 70 9.89 -0.91 4.76
C VAL A 70 11.25 -0.21 4.74
N GLY A 71 11.31 0.94 5.41
CA GLY A 71 12.51 1.74 5.66
C GLY A 71 12.43 2.32 7.07
N ALA A 72 13.23 3.32 7.39
CA ALA A 72 13.05 4.07 8.64
C ALA A 72 11.64 4.67 8.67
N ALA A 73 10.95 4.56 9.82
CA ALA A 73 9.60 5.06 9.99
C ALA A 73 9.40 5.64 11.39
N THR A 74 8.55 6.67 11.48
CA THR A 74 8.15 7.31 12.73
C THR A 74 6.64 7.28 12.85
N LEU A 75 6.13 6.83 14.00
CA LEU A 75 4.71 6.74 14.29
C LEU A 75 4.37 7.45 15.60
N CYS A 76 3.12 7.86 15.74
CA CYS A 76 2.52 8.17 17.04
C CYS A 76 1.70 6.97 17.52
N ARG A 77 1.92 6.54 18.76
CA ARG A 77 1.21 5.47 19.43
C ARG A 77 0.11 6.02 20.32
N PHE A 78 -1.02 5.33 20.34
CA PHE A 78 -2.18 5.63 21.16
C PHE A 78 -2.61 4.38 21.91
N GLU A 79 -2.96 4.49 23.19
CA GLU A 79 -3.71 3.46 23.86
C GLU A 79 -5.13 3.40 23.27
N ARG A 80 -5.61 2.20 22.94
CA ARG A 80 -6.89 2.01 22.25
C ARG A 80 -8.06 2.55 23.05
N SER A 81 -8.10 2.28 24.36
CA SER A 81 -9.16 2.80 25.25
C SER A 81 -9.24 4.32 25.23
N ALA A 82 -8.10 5.02 25.16
CA ALA A 82 -8.08 6.47 25.09
C ALA A 82 -8.59 7.00 23.73
N LEU A 83 -8.35 6.25 22.66
CA LEU A 83 -8.88 6.59 21.34
C LEU A 83 -10.39 6.34 21.28
N ASP A 84 -10.88 5.23 21.81
CA ASP A 84 -12.30 4.89 21.89
C ASP A 84 -13.07 5.95 22.70
N ASP A 85 -12.54 6.39 23.83
CA ASP A 85 -13.08 7.49 24.64
C ASP A 85 -13.14 8.80 23.86
N LEU A 86 -12.12 9.09 23.05
CA LEU A 86 -12.05 10.30 22.23
C LEU A 86 -13.11 10.27 21.13
N VAL A 87 -13.27 9.13 20.45
CA VAL A 87 -14.27 8.92 19.41
C VAL A 87 -15.68 9.11 19.96
N GLN A 88 -15.98 8.56 21.15
CA GLN A 88 -17.29 8.73 21.80
C GLN A 88 -17.61 10.20 22.13
N ARG A 89 -16.59 11.01 22.40
CA ARG A 89 -16.75 12.44 22.75
C ARG A 89 -16.80 13.37 21.54
N GLN A 90 -16.34 12.92 20.37
CA GLN A 90 -16.20 13.75 19.17
C GLN A 90 -16.81 13.07 17.95
N SER A 91 -18.07 13.39 17.64
CA SER A 91 -18.81 12.80 16.51
C SER A 91 -18.15 13.04 15.13
N CYS A 92 -17.37 14.11 14.97
CA CYS A 92 -16.60 14.32 13.74
C CYS A 92 -15.53 13.24 13.53
N LEU A 93 -14.93 12.70 14.60
CA LEU A 93 -13.94 11.65 14.54
C LEU A 93 -14.56 10.31 14.13
N GLU A 94 -15.78 10.03 14.64
CA GLU A 94 -16.54 8.85 14.22
C GLU A 94 -16.82 8.84 12.71
N GLY A 95 -17.21 10.00 12.14
CA GLY A 95 -17.40 10.16 10.70
C GLY A 95 -16.13 9.85 9.90
N HIS A 96 -15.00 10.40 10.31
CA HIS A 96 -13.70 10.14 9.67
C HIS A 96 -13.29 8.65 9.74
N LEU A 97 -13.51 8.00 10.88
CA LEU A 97 -13.22 6.57 11.04
C LEU A 97 -14.12 5.71 10.13
N LEU A 98 -15.40 6.06 10.03
CA LEU A 98 -16.34 5.37 9.13
C LEU A 98 -15.95 5.53 7.66
N ASP A 99 -15.54 6.72 7.23
CA ASP A 99 -15.08 6.97 5.86
C ASP A 99 -13.78 6.21 5.58
N ARG A 100 -12.88 6.12 6.56
CA ARG A 100 -11.67 5.30 6.45
C ARG A 100 -12.01 3.81 6.30
N ALA A 101 -12.91 3.28 7.11
CA ALA A 101 -13.35 1.89 7.01
C ALA A 101 -14.01 1.58 5.66
N ARG A 102 -14.80 2.52 5.11
CA ARG A 102 -15.38 2.39 3.77
C ARG A 102 -14.31 2.36 2.67
N ALA A 103 -13.30 3.22 2.78
CA ALA A 103 -12.18 3.24 1.84
C ALA A 103 -11.39 1.92 1.88
N GLU A 104 -11.09 1.42 3.06
CA GLU A 104 -10.39 0.14 3.25
C GLU A 104 -11.18 -1.05 2.68
N LEU A 105 -12.51 -1.07 2.85
CA LEU A 105 -13.38 -2.08 2.24
C LEU A 105 -13.38 -1.98 0.70
N ALA A 106 -13.37 -0.77 0.13
CA ALA A 106 -13.30 -0.56 -1.31
C ALA A 106 -11.95 -1.01 -1.88
N ASP A 107 -10.85 -0.71 -1.18
CA ASP A 107 -9.50 -1.15 -1.54
C ASP A 107 -9.40 -2.69 -1.50
N GLY A 108 -9.96 -3.34 -0.48
CA GLY A 108 -10.02 -4.79 -0.39
C GLY A 108 -10.77 -5.44 -1.57
N ARG A 109 -11.91 -4.88 -2.00
CA ARG A 109 -12.64 -5.33 -3.19
C ARG A 109 -11.82 -5.16 -4.47
N SER A 110 -11.12 -4.03 -4.60
CA SER A 110 -10.25 -3.75 -5.74
C SER A 110 -9.09 -4.74 -5.81
N GLN A 111 -8.52 -5.11 -4.66
CA GLN A 111 -7.46 -6.11 -4.55
C GLN A 111 -7.95 -7.52 -4.95
N LEU A 112 -9.18 -7.91 -4.59
CA LEU A 112 -9.77 -9.17 -5.03
C LEU A 112 -9.91 -9.23 -6.56
N LEU A 113 -10.40 -8.16 -7.19
CA LEU A 113 -10.48 -8.07 -8.65
C LEU A 113 -9.09 -8.13 -9.29
N LEU A 114 -8.12 -7.41 -8.71
CA LEU A 114 -6.75 -7.39 -9.19
C LEU A 114 -6.14 -8.80 -9.20
N LEU A 115 -6.24 -9.51 -8.07
CA LEU A 115 -5.65 -10.85 -7.92
C LEU A 115 -6.42 -11.94 -8.68
N GLY A 116 -7.73 -11.78 -8.85
CA GLY A 116 -8.57 -12.79 -9.49
C GLY A 116 -8.60 -12.72 -11.02
N HIS A 117 -8.55 -11.53 -11.61
CA HIS A 117 -8.88 -11.36 -13.03
C HIS A 117 -7.82 -10.66 -13.87
N LYS A 118 -6.83 -9.96 -13.25
CA LYS A 118 -5.83 -9.21 -14.01
C LYS A 118 -4.60 -10.03 -14.33
N THR A 119 -4.04 -9.81 -15.52
CA THR A 119 -2.73 -10.31 -15.94
C THR A 119 -1.60 -9.63 -15.16
N ALA A 120 -0.39 -10.17 -15.20
CA ALA A 120 0.77 -9.59 -14.51
C ALA A 120 1.04 -8.12 -14.93
N ARG A 121 0.88 -7.80 -16.22
CA ARG A 121 1.04 -6.44 -16.73
C ARG A 121 -0.02 -5.49 -16.19
N GLU A 122 -1.27 -5.92 -16.18
CA GLU A 122 -2.39 -5.13 -15.65
C GLU A 122 -2.27 -4.92 -14.13
N ARG A 123 -1.79 -5.93 -13.39
CA ARG A 123 -1.54 -5.82 -11.95
C ARG A 123 -0.45 -4.79 -11.64
N VAL A 124 0.67 -4.85 -12.34
CA VAL A 124 1.79 -3.89 -12.14
C VAL A 124 1.37 -2.48 -12.56
N ALA A 125 0.65 -2.32 -13.68
CA ALA A 125 0.12 -1.03 -14.11
C ALA A 125 -0.86 -0.45 -13.08
N SER A 126 -1.79 -1.28 -12.58
CA SER A 126 -2.73 -0.90 -11.52
C SER A 126 -2.00 -0.47 -10.25
N PHE A 127 -0.99 -1.21 -9.82
CA PHE A 127 -0.17 -0.87 -8.65
C PHE A 127 0.48 0.51 -8.81
N ILE A 128 1.12 0.80 -9.94
CA ILE A 128 1.78 2.10 -10.19
C ILE A 128 0.77 3.24 -10.12
N LEU A 129 -0.40 3.08 -10.73
CA LEU A 129 -1.48 4.08 -10.70
C LEU A 129 -2.05 4.28 -9.30
N THR A 130 -2.23 3.21 -8.53
CA THR A 130 -2.67 3.29 -7.13
C THR A 130 -1.65 4.06 -6.28
N GLN A 131 -0.35 3.78 -6.44
CA GLN A 131 0.70 4.52 -5.73
C GLN A 131 0.73 6.00 -6.14
N SER A 132 0.54 6.30 -7.44
CA SER A 132 0.41 7.68 -7.95
C SER A 132 -0.78 8.41 -7.32
N ALA A 133 -1.96 7.79 -7.31
CA ALA A 133 -3.16 8.37 -6.71
C ALA A 133 -2.99 8.63 -5.19
N ARG A 134 -2.42 7.67 -4.47
CA ARG A 134 -2.10 7.83 -3.04
C ARG A 134 -1.06 8.95 -2.80
N ALA A 135 -0.10 9.15 -3.70
CA ALA A 135 0.84 10.28 -3.61
C ALA A 135 0.10 11.62 -3.74
N VAL A 136 -0.80 11.75 -4.73
CA VAL A 136 -1.62 12.95 -4.93
C VAL A 136 -2.51 13.24 -3.72
N GLN A 137 -3.15 12.23 -3.13
CA GLN A 137 -3.95 12.39 -1.91
C GLN A 137 -3.15 12.94 -0.72
N ARG A 138 -1.84 12.66 -0.68
CA ARG A 138 -0.91 13.22 0.32
C ARG A 138 -0.32 14.58 -0.08
N GLY A 139 -0.80 15.20 -1.16
CA GLY A 139 -0.27 16.47 -1.66
C GLY A 139 1.08 16.37 -2.39
N LEU A 140 1.48 15.16 -2.79
CA LEU A 140 2.71 14.91 -3.54
C LEU A 140 2.43 14.87 -5.05
N SER A 141 3.51 14.87 -5.85
CA SER A 141 3.40 14.75 -7.31
C SER A 141 2.86 13.37 -7.73
N ALA A 142 2.02 13.35 -8.77
CA ALA A 142 1.57 12.11 -9.39
C ALA A 142 2.70 11.31 -10.07
N SER A 143 3.78 11.99 -10.46
CA SER A 143 4.98 11.42 -11.08
C SER A 143 6.18 12.33 -10.79
N PRO A 144 7.34 11.80 -10.42
CA PRO A 144 7.65 10.39 -10.21
C PRO A 144 6.96 9.80 -8.97
N VAL A 145 6.60 8.52 -9.06
CA VAL A 145 6.01 7.76 -7.95
C VAL A 145 7.13 7.13 -7.12
N GLU A 146 7.18 7.44 -5.83
CA GLU A 146 8.10 6.78 -4.90
C GLU A 146 7.60 5.36 -4.58
N THR A 147 8.47 4.37 -4.76
CA THR A 147 8.18 2.97 -4.42
C THR A 147 9.26 2.43 -3.48
N PRO A 148 9.21 2.82 -2.18
CA PRO A 148 10.26 2.49 -1.21
C PRO A 148 10.38 0.98 -0.95
N MET A 149 9.32 0.21 -1.21
CA MET A 149 9.27 -1.24 -1.02
C MET A 149 10.18 -1.97 -2.00
N ARG A 150 10.68 -3.13 -1.57
CA ARG A 150 11.50 -4.00 -2.41
C ARG A 150 10.63 -4.71 -3.46
N ARG A 151 11.27 -5.18 -4.54
CA ARG A 151 10.57 -5.94 -5.59
C ARG A 151 9.86 -7.18 -5.06
N VAL A 152 10.42 -7.82 -4.03
CA VAL A 152 9.77 -8.96 -3.38
C VAL A 152 8.49 -8.54 -2.66
N ASP A 153 8.47 -7.39 -1.99
CA ASP A 153 7.27 -6.90 -1.30
C ASP A 153 6.16 -6.54 -2.32
N ILE A 154 6.53 -5.97 -3.48
CA ILE A 154 5.60 -5.72 -4.59
C ILE A 154 5.07 -7.05 -5.17
N ALA A 155 5.94 -8.05 -5.33
CA ALA A 155 5.55 -9.36 -5.82
C ALA A 155 4.56 -10.05 -4.88
N ASP A 156 4.84 -10.04 -3.57
CA ASP A 156 3.96 -10.58 -2.53
C ASP A 156 2.61 -9.85 -2.48
N HIS A 157 2.58 -8.54 -2.78
CA HIS A 157 1.35 -7.75 -2.85
C HIS A 157 0.51 -8.06 -4.10
N LEU A 158 1.18 -8.33 -5.23
CA LEU A 158 0.51 -8.56 -6.51
C LEU A 158 0.24 -10.05 -6.81
N GLY A 159 0.64 -10.97 -5.92
CA GLY A 159 0.54 -12.40 -6.15
C GLY A 159 1.37 -12.85 -7.37
N LEU A 160 2.57 -12.30 -7.51
CA LEU A 160 3.51 -12.55 -8.60
C LEU A 160 4.86 -13.00 -8.05
N THR A 161 5.74 -13.50 -8.93
CA THR A 161 7.15 -13.69 -8.57
C THR A 161 7.94 -12.38 -8.74
N THR A 162 9.01 -12.22 -7.98
CA THR A 162 9.93 -11.06 -8.09
C THR A 162 10.47 -10.89 -9.51
N GLU A 163 10.75 -12.00 -10.18
CA GLU A 163 11.19 -12.03 -11.56
C GLU A 163 10.10 -11.51 -12.51
N THR A 164 8.84 -11.93 -12.32
CA THR A 164 7.72 -11.45 -13.11
C THR A 164 7.49 -9.96 -12.95
N VAL A 165 7.58 -9.42 -11.73
CA VAL A 165 7.50 -7.97 -11.48
C VAL A 165 8.64 -7.25 -12.22
N SER A 166 9.88 -7.74 -12.09
CA SER A 166 11.04 -7.12 -12.74
C SER A 166 10.92 -7.12 -14.27
N ARG A 167 10.56 -8.27 -14.88
CA ARG A 167 10.35 -8.38 -16.33
C ARG A 167 9.22 -7.46 -16.80
N THR A 168 8.14 -7.38 -16.04
CA THR A 168 7.00 -6.52 -16.38
C THR A 168 7.37 -5.05 -16.38
N LEU A 169 8.10 -4.57 -15.36
CA LEU A 169 8.57 -3.19 -15.30
C LEU A 169 9.52 -2.86 -16.47
N THR A 170 10.45 -3.78 -16.81
CA THR A 170 11.31 -3.64 -17.98
C THR A 170 10.49 -3.55 -19.27
N GLY A 171 9.47 -4.39 -19.43
CA GLY A 171 8.58 -4.35 -20.59
C GLY A 171 7.79 -3.05 -20.70
N LEU A 172 7.22 -2.55 -19.60
CA LEU A 172 6.52 -1.26 -19.57
C LEU A 172 7.47 -0.08 -19.89
N THR A 173 8.73 -0.18 -19.46
CA THR A 173 9.78 0.82 -19.81
C THR A 173 10.13 0.77 -21.29
N ALA A 174 10.31 -0.43 -21.86
CA ALA A 174 10.59 -0.61 -23.28
C ALA A 174 9.43 -0.13 -24.17
N ASP A 175 8.19 -0.29 -23.70
CA ASP A 175 7.00 0.22 -24.39
C ASP A 175 6.82 1.76 -24.22
N GLY A 176 7.69 2.43 -23.46
CA GLY A 176 7.68 3.88 -23.25
C GLY A 176 6.61 4.37 -22.26
N MET A 177 5.85 3.48 -21.63
CA MET A 177 4.76 3.84 -20.70
C MET A 177 5.28 4.42 -19.39
N ILE A 178 6.43 3.91 -18.91
CA ILE A 178 7.07 4.34 -17.67
C ILE A 178 8.58 4.52 -17.86
N GLY A 179 9.21 5.20 -16.90
CA GLY A 179 10.66 5.19 -16.68
C GLY A 179 10.95 4.68 -15.26
N VAL A 180 12.08 4.02 -15.06
CA VAL A 180 12.54 3.59 -13.74
C VAL A 180 13.87 4.30 -13.46
N GLU A 181 13.88 5.09 -12.39
CA GLU A 181 15.08 5.79 -11.92
C GLU A 181 15.74 5.07 -10.73
N ALA A 182 16.97 5.48 -10.40
CA ALA A 182 17.63 5.10 -9.19
C ALA A 182 16.76 5.47 -7.96
N GLY A 183 16.92 4.75 -6.82
CA GLY A 183 16.15 5.04 -5.62
C GLY A 183 14.71 4.51 -5.64
N ARG A 184 14.39 3.61 -6.58
CA ARG A 184 13.04 3.00 -6.69
C ARG A 184 11.93 4.00 -7.02
N ARG A 185 12.21 4.95 -7.90
CA ARG A 185 11.25 5.94 -8.42
C ARG A 185 10.76 5.50 -9.79
N ILE A 186 9.45 5.61 -10.01
CA ILE A 186 8.80 5.26 -11.28
C ILE A 186 8.22 6.54 -11.88
N ILE A 187 8.71 6.92 -13.07
CA ILE A 187 8.15 8.02 -13.84
C ILE A 187 7.02 7.47 -14.71
N ILE A 188 5.83 8.01 -14.60
CA ILE A 188 4.72 7.74 -15.51
C ILE A 188 4.88 8.67 -16.70
N ARG A 189 5.10 8.11 -17.91
CA ARG A 189 5.27 8.86 -19.15
C ARG A 189 3.98 8.98 -19.95
N GLU A 190 3.19 7.89 -19.96
CA GLU A 190 1.96 7.76 -20.75
C GLU A 190 0.82 7.33 -19.83
N THR A 191 0.23 8.29 -19.11
CA THR A 191 -0.81 8.03 -18.11
C THR A 191 -2.03 7.33 -18.69
N ASP A 192 -2.52 7.78 -19.85
CA ASP A 192 -3.73 7.24 -20.48
C ASP A 192 -3.51 5.80 -20.95
N GLN A 193 -2.34 5.49 -21.51
CA GLN A 193 -1.98 4.15 -21.94
C GLN A 193 -1.83 3.21 -20.74
N LEU A 194 -1.20 3.69 -19.66
CA LEU A 194 -1.04 2.91 -18.44
C LEU A 194 -2.40 2.63 -17.78
N ALA A 195 -3.31 3.62 -17.78
CA ALA A 195 -4.68 3.47 -17.26
C ALA A 195 -5.51 2.48 -18.09
N ALA A 196 -5.46 2.58 -19.41
CA ALA A 196 -6.15 1.64 -20.28
C ALA A 196 -5.61 0.20 -20.14
N LEU A 197 -4.29 0.03 -19.99
CA LEU A 197 -3.69 -1.26 -19.68
C LEU A 197 -4.19 -1.80 -18.34
N ALA A 198 -4.20 -0.97 -17.29
CA ALA A 198 -4.68 -1.34 -15.97
C ALA A 198 -6.17 -1.73 -15.98
N ALA A 199 -6.97 -1.13 -16.86
CA ALA A 199 -8.39 -1.46 -17.06
C ALA A 199 -8.63 -2.74 -17.90
N GLY A 200 -7.57 -3.38 -18.42
CA GLY A 200 -7.68 -4.59 -19.24
C GLY A 200 -8.04 -4.32 -20.70
N HIS A 201 -7.94 -3.08 -21.16
CA HIS A 201 -8.15 -2.78 -22.58
C HIS A 201 -6.96 -3.27 -23.41
N LYS A 202 -7.22 -4.09 -24.43
CA LYS A 202 -6.20 -4.53 -25.39
C LYS A 202 -5.77 -3.35 -26.24
N PHE A 203 -4.53 -2.87 -26.09
CA PHE A 203 -3.94 -1.95 -27.04
C PHE A 203 -3.64 -2.67 -28.35
N HIS A 204 -4.35 -2.30 -29.41
CA HIS A 204 -3.84 -2.54 -30.75
C HIS A 204 -2.68 -1.56 -30.97
N LYS A 205 -1.44 -2.08 -31.05
CA LYS A 205 -0.33 -1.29 -31.57
C LYS A 205 -0.74 -0.77 -32.95
N PHE A 206 -1.04 0.52 -33.04
CA PHE A 206 -1.02 1.18 -34.34
C PHE A 206 0.46 1.21 -34.76
N ILE A 207 0.85 0.24 -35.59
CA ILE A 207 2.11 0.29 -36.34
C ILE A 207 1.96 1.49 -37.28
N LYS A 208 2.61 2.61 -36.94
CA LYS A 208 2.84 3.66 -37.92
C LYS A 208 3.82 3.08 -38.95
N ASN A 209 3.30 2.79 -40.16
CA ASN A 209 4.09 2.62 -41.34
C ASN A 209 4.79 3.94 -41.69
#